data_8c1720c4b73c22815b482947c6e5fbd1
#
_entry.id   8c1720c4b73c22815b482947c6e5fbd1
#
_cell.length_a   1.000
_cell.length_b   1.000
_cell.length_c   1.000
_cell.angle_alpha   90.00
_cell.angle_beta   90.00
_cell.angle_gamma   90.00
#
_symmetry.space_group_name_H-M   'P 1'
#
loop_
_entity.id
_entity.type
_entity.pdbx_description
1 polymer ?
#
loop_
_entity_poly.entity_id
_entity_poly.type
_entity_poly.pdbx_seq_one_letter_code
_entity_poly.pdbx_strand_id
1 'polypeptide(L)'
;LQSIKIKEPLRYRFFGLVKLSVETLTKTVSEDLSEQKTTIDLMPLVPKKEAQRFIEENLSLDLGYYNSLKGEKIPKRARFVMYRWSVINCAFLPLIIFFFLYVVKIPVLETNKIEIALVLYLVLLFYSLLTKIYKLKNNEIAYDNNNFKYTYMSGLEIITEFIKVKKVGTINKQTQYFLNRLNLVHLKINSIGNNSDINLRYYDKQYHLKLEKDFLEKETVYANNI
;
A
#
# COMPACT_ATOMS: atom_id res chain seq x y z
N LEU A 1 9.76 -6.30 -17.65
CA LEU A 1 8.58 -6.11 -16.81
C LEU A 1 8.99 -6.28 -15.35
N GLN A 2 8.71 -5.30 -14.47
CA GLN A 2 9.09 -5.37 -13.06
C GLN A 2 7.90 -5.65 -12.15
N SER A 3 6.84 -4.89 -12.33
CA SER A 3 5.61 -5.11 -11.58
C SER A 3 4.38 -4.81 -12.43
N ILE A 4 3.28 -5.46 -12.08
CA ILE A 4 1.96 -5.24 -12.67
C ILE A 4 1.08 -4.69 -11.56
N LYS A 5 0.39 -3.57 -11.83
CA LYS A 5 -0.47 -2.91 -10.86
C LYS A 5 -1.89 -2.82 -11.39
N ILE A 6 -2.82 -3.36 -10.61
CA ILE A 6 -4.25 -3.16 -10.80
C ILE A 6 -4.69 -2.12 -9.78
N LYS A 7 -5.17 -0.96 -10.26
CA LYS A 7 -5.68 0.13 -9.42
C LYS A 7 -7.20 0.17 -9.51
N GLU A 8 -7.86 0.13 -8.36
CA GLU A 8 -9.32 0.20 -8.22
C GLU A 8 -9.70 1.51 -7.50
N PRO A 9 -9.81 2.66 -8.19
CA PRO A 9 -10.27 3.91 -7.59
C PRO A 9 -11.68 3.78 -7.07
N LEU A 10 -11.98 4.38 -5.91
CA LEU A 10 -13.29 4.24 -5.24
C LEU A 10 -14.46 4.56 -6.18
N ARG A 11 -14.37 5.67 -6.91
CA ARG A 11 -15.43 6.11 -7.84
C ARG A 11 -15.74 5.14 -8.97
N TYR A 12 -14.72 4.38 -9.44
CA TYR A 12 -14.89 3.42 -10.54
C TYR A 12 -15.20 2.01 -10.06
N ARG A 13 -14.95 1.72 -8.78
CA ARG A 13 -15.27 0.42 -8.16
C ARG A 13 -16.75 0.11 -8.20
N PHE A 14 -17.61 1.12 -8.05
CA PHE A 14 -19.06 0.93 -8.18
C PHE A 14 -19.49 0.42 -9.57
N PHE A 15 -18.70 0.73 -10.60
CA PHE A 15 -18.93 0.29 -11.97
C PHE A 15 -18.10 -0.95 -12.35
N GLY A 16 -17.36 -1.53 -11.40
CA GLY A 16 -16.49 -2.67 -11.65
C GLY A 16 -15.32 -2.36 -12.59
N LEU A 17 -14.92 -1.08 -12.72
CA LEU A 17 -13.85 -0.61 -13.58
C LEU A 17 -12.52 -0.52 -12.82
N VAL A 18 -11.45 -0.90 -13.50
CA VAL A 18 -10.08 -0.88 -12.97
C VAL A 18 -9.12 -0.24 -13.97
N LYS A 19 -7.99 0.22 -13.47
CA LYS A 19 -6.87 0.71 -14.27
C LYS A 19 -5.72 -0.28 -14.19
N LEU A 20 -5.21 -0.71 -15.34
CA LEU A 20 -4.06 -1.60 -15.43
C LEU A 20 -2.82 -0.79 -15.79
N SER A 21 -1.81 -0.86 -14.95
CA SER A 21 -0.51 -0.21 -15.17
C SER A 21 0.62 -1.22 -15.02
N VAL A 22 1.69 -0.99 -15.74
CA VAL A 22 2.90 -1.81 -15.67
C VAL A 22 4.09 -0.92 -15.38
N GLU A 23 4.98 -1.39 -14.54
CA GLU A 23 6.23 -0.70 -14.26
C GLU A 23 7.37 -1.38 -14.99
N THR A 24 8.10 -0.58 -15.75
CA THR A 24 9.32 -0.98 -16.48
C THR A 24 10.47 -0.11 -16.05
N LEU A 25 11.69 -0.65 -16.08
CA LEU A 25 12.90 0.17 -15.99
C LEU A 25 13.25 0.65 -17.39
N THR A 26 13.30 1.95 -17.56
CA THR A 26 13.86 2.57 -18.78
C THR A 26 15.23 3.11 -18.40
N LYS A 27 16.27 2.64 -19.07
CA LYS A 27 17.59 3.27 -19.02
C LYS A 27 17.51 4.51 -19.88
N THR A 28 17.45 5.68 -19.29
CA THR A 28 17.68 6.93 -20.03
C THR A 28 19.15 7.05 -20.32
N VAL A 29 19.49 7.25 -21.60
CA VAL A 29 20.85 7.43 -22.14
C VAL A 29 21.35 8.87 -21.86
N SER A 30 20.87 9.55 -20.87
CA SER A 30 21.40 10.83 -20.39
C SER A 30 22.51 10.56 -19.38
N GLU A 31 23.57 11.36 -19.42
CA GLU A 31 24.87 11.23 -18.73
C GLU A 31 24.80 11.01 -17.20
N ASP A 32 23.68 11.16 -16.58
CA ASP A 32 23.41 10.73 -15.21
C ASP A 32 22.80 9.33 -15.23
N LEU A 33 23.55 8.35 -14.72
CA LEU A 33 23.20 6.93 -14.56
C LEU A 33 21.99 6.67 -13.61
N SER A 34 20.99 7.54 -13.61
CA SER A 34 19.78 7.35 -12.83
C SER A 34 18.76 6.52 -13.63
N GLU A 35 18.59 5.27 -13.24
CA GLU A 35 17.49 4.43 -13.74
C GLU A 35 16.17 5.08 -13.36
N GLN A 36 15.46 5.66 -14.33
CA GLN A 36 14.13 6.23 -14.09
C GLN A 36 13.06 5.16 -14.26
N LYS A 37 12.23 5.04 -13.24
CA LYS A 37 11.05 4.20 -13.25
C LYS A 37 9.97 4.83 -14.12
N THR A 38 9.56 4.11 -15.16
CA THR A 38 8.44 4.54 -15.98
C THR A 38 7.23 3.67 -15.71
N THR A 39 6.14 4.28 -15.28
CA THR A 39 4.85 3.62 -15.13
C THR A 39 4.06 3.83 -16.41
N ILE A 40 3.75 2.76 -17.12
CA ILE A 40 2.96 2.79 -18.35
C ILE A 40 1.56 2.29 -18.02
N ASP A 41 0.58 3.11 -18.30
CA ASP A 41 -0.83 2.72 -18.19
C ASP A 41 -1.20 1.92 -19.45
N LEU A 42 -1.33 0.60 -19.32
CA LEU A 42 -1.72 -0.28 -20.42
C LEU A 42 -3.20 -0.12 -20.76
N MET A 43 -4.03 -0.07 -19.72
CA MET A 43 -5.48 0.08 -19.85
C MET A 43 -5.97 1.12 -18.84
N PRO A 44 -6.35 2.32 -19.32
CA PRO A 44 -6.67 3.43 -18.40
C PRO A 44 -7.97 3.21 -17.63
N LEU A 45 -8.95 2.50 -18.22
CA LEU A 45 -10.24 2.20 -17.58
C LEU A 45 -10.92 1.04 -18.31
N VAL A 46 -10.97 -0.12 -17.67
CA VAL A 46 -11.56 -1.34 -18.26
C VAL A 46 -12.33 -2.14 -17.20
N PRO A 47 -13.30 -2.96 -17.60
CA PRO A 47 -13.93 -3.91 -16.70
C PRO A 47 -12.89 -4.83 -16.04
N LYS A 48 -13.07 -5.10 -14.75
CA LYS A 48 -12.13 -5.93 -13.98
C LYS A 48 -11.90 -7.31 -14.61
N LYS A 49 -12.93 -7.90 -15.19
CA LYS A 49 -12.83 -9.20 -15.88
C LYS A 49 -11.95 -9.16 -17.12
N GLU A 50 -12.01 -8.07 -17.89
CA GLU A 50 -11.16 -7.89 -19.09
C GLU A 50 -9.71 -7.65 -18.71
N ALA A 51 -9.44 -6.83 -17.67
CA ALA A 51 -8.10 -6.64 -17.15
C ALA A 51 -7.49 -7.97 -16.66
N GLN A 52 -8.28 -8.81 -16.01
CA GLN A 52 -7.84 -10.13 -15.55
C GLN A 52 -7.50 -11.03 -16.73
N ARG A 53 -8.39 -11.14 -17.73
CA ARG A 53 -8.15 -11.93 -18.94
C ARG A 53 -6.89 -11.46 -19.66
N PHE A 54 -6.71 -10.16 -19.82
CA PHE A 54 -5.52 -9.60 -20.46
C PHE A 54 -4.23 -10.00 -19.74
N ILE A 55 -4.22 -9.98 -18.41
CA ILE A 55 -3.06 -10.38 -17.61
C ILE A 55 -2.76 -11.87 -17.80
N GLU A 56 -3.78 -12.72 -17.77
CA GLU A 56 -3.63 -14.17 -17.96
C GLU A 56 -3.11 -14.52 -19.37
N GLU A 57 -3.69 -13.93 -20.40
CA GLU A 57 -3.34 -14.21 -21.79
C GLU A 57 -1.98 -13.63 -22.21
N ASN A 58 -1.67 -12.38 -21.80
CA ASN A 58 -0.49 -11.67 -22.31
C ASN A 58 0.70 -11.67 -21.34
N LEU A 59 0.47 -11.83 -20.04
CA LEU A 59 1.52 -11.72 -19.04
C LEU A 59 1.82 -13.05 -18.34
N SER A 60 1.15 -14.13 -18.76
CA SER A 60 1.34 -15.51 -18.25
C SER A 60 1.24 -15.58 -16.72
N LEU A 61 0.31 -14.81 -16.13
CA LEU A 61 0.02 -14.82 -14.71
C LEU A 61 -1.34 -15.46 -14.49
N ASP A 62 -1.37 -16.60 -13.83
CA ASP A 62 -2.62 -17.25 -13.42
C ASP A 62 -3.25 -16.51 -12.23
N LEU A 63 -4.14 -15.56 -12.51
CA LEU A 63 -4.85 -14.80 -11.48
C LEU A 63 -5.82 -15.66 -10.67
N GLY A 64 -6.35 -16.72 -11.27
CA GLY A 64 -7.17 -17.70 -10.56
C GLY A 64 -6.40 -18.32 -9.41
N TYR A 65 -5.18 -18.77 -9.67
CA TYR A 65 -4.26 -19.28 -8.67
C TYR A 65 -3.94 -18.22 -7.59
N TYR A 66 -3.61 -16.98 -7.99
CA TYR A 66 -3.31 -15.90 -7.02
C TYR A 66 -4.49 -15.51 -6.14
N ASN A 67 -5.71 -15.62 -6.64
CA ASN A 67 -6.90 -15.34 -5.86
C ASN A 67 -7.22 -16.48 -4.87
N SER A 68 -6.75 -17.70 -5.15
CA SER A 68 -6.88 -18.86 -4.25
C SER A 68 -5.85 -18.85 -3.12
N LEU A 69 -4.72 -18.13 -3.27
CA LEU A 69 -3.70 -18.00 -2.23
C LEU A 69 -4.29 -17.29 -1.01
N LYS A 70 -4.23 -17.95 0.15
CA LYS A 70 -4.56 -17.30 1.42
C LYS A 70 -3.53 -16.24 1.75
N GLY A 71 -3.89 -14.99 1.55
CA GLY A 71 -3.06 -13.87 1.93
C GLY A 71 -3.08 -13.60 3.43
N GLU A 72 -1.94 -13.17 3.96
CA GLU A 72 -1.84 -12.70 5.34
C GLU A 72 -2.36 -11.26 5.41
N LYS A 73 -3.32 -11.04 6.30
CA LYS A 73 -3.91 -9.73 6.55
C LYS A 73 -3.28 -9.07 7.77
N ILE A 74 -3.43 -7.76 7.85
CA ILE A 74 -3.01 -7.00 9.03
C ILE A 74 -3.74 -7.57 10.27
N PRO A 75 -3.01 -8.00 11.32
CA PRO A 75 -3.62 -8.61 12.50
C PRO A 75 -4.51 -7.61 13.26
N LYS A 76 -5.57 -8.13 13.90
CA LYS A 76 -6.56 -7.30 14.61
C LYS A 76 -5.92 -6.41 15.68
N ARG A 77 -4.84 -6.86 16.34
CA ARG A 77 -4.10 -6.09 17.34
C ARG A 77 -3.46 -4.80 16.80
N ALA A 78 -3.18 -4.73 15.49
CA ALA A 78 -2.69 -3.52 14.84
C ALA A 78 -3.72 -2.37 14.84
N ARG A 79 -5.00 -2.67 14.99
CA ARG A 79 -6.09 -1.68 15.00
C ARG A 79 -5.84 -0.60 16.04
N PHE A 80 -5.43 -1.00 17.23
CA PHE A 80 -5.19 -0.06 18.33
C PHE A 80 -4.13 0.99 17.95
N VAL A 81 -3.01 0.55 17.40
CA VAL A 81 -1.92 1.45 16.97
C VAL A 81 -2.35 2.37 15.84
N MET A 82 -3.06 1.81 14.85
CA MET A 82 -3.54 2.59 13.70
C MET A 82 -4.56 3.66 14.12
N TYR A 83 -5.50 3.33 15.00
CA TYR A 83 -6.51 4.29 15.46
C TYR A 83 -5.92 5.34 16.40
N ARG A 84 -5.02 4.94 17.30
CA ARG A 84 -4.33 5.88 18.20
C ARG A 84 -3.67 7.00 17.42
N TRP A 85 -2.91 6.68 16.36
CA TRP A 85 -2.27 7.69 15.51
C TRP A 85 -3.29 8.58 14.79
N SER A 86 -4.43 8.03 14.37
CA SER A 86 -5.50 8.83 13.78
C SER A 86 -6.08 9.83 14.77
N VAL A 87 -6.36 9.38 15.98
CA VAL A 87 -6.90 10.26 17.04
C VAL A 87 -5.89 11.36 17.38
N ILE A 88 -4.62 11.01 17.58
CA ILE A 88 -3.56 11.99 17.90
C ILE A 88 -3.43 13.03 16.79
N ASN A 89 -3.29 12.59 15.54
CA ASN A 89 -3.13 13.51 14.41
C ASN A 89 -4.37 14.41 14.21
N CYS A 90 -5.56 13.84 14.39
CA CYS A 90 -6.78 14.62 14.29
C CYS A 90 -6.97 15.58 15.46
N ALA A 91 -6.39 15.33 16.66
CA ALA A 91 -6.49 16.24 17.79
C ALA A 91 -5.75 17.57 17.60
N PHE A 92 -4.67 17.59 16.82
CA PHE A 92 -3.94 18.83 16.48
C PHE A 92 -4.65 19.67 15.42
N LEU A 93 -5.46 19.06 14.58
CA LEU A 93 -6.08 19.72 13.45
C LEU A 93 -7.09 20.82 13.86
N PRO A 94 -7.99 20.62 14.85
CA PRO A 94 -8.89 21.67 15.30
C PRO A 94 -8.16 22.85 15.93
N LEU A 95 -7.01 22.63 16.56
CA LEU A 95 -6.19 23.72 17.07
C LEU A 95 -5.65 24.59 15.93
N ILE A 96 -5.18 23.96 14.86
CA ILE A 96 -4.72 24.67 13.67
C ILE A 96 -5.87 25.42 13.00
N ILE A 97 -7.02 24.76 12.83
CA ILE A 97 -8.22 25.36 12.23
C ILE A 97 -8.71 26.54 13.08
N PHE A 98 -8.78 26.35 14.39
CA PHE A 98 -9.19 27.41 15.33
C PHE A 98 -8.25 28.63 15.23
N PHE A 99 -6.92 28.38 15.25
CA PHE A 99 -5.92 29.43 15.08
C PHE A 99 -6.10 30.17 13.76
N PHE A 100 -6.29 29.42 12.65
CA PHE A 100 -6.52 30.00 11.33
C PHE A 100 -7.78 30.86 11.30
N LEU A 101 -8.91 30.38 11.83
CA LEU A 101 -10.16 31.14 11.92
C LEU A 101 -10.07 32.38 12.82
N TYR A 102 -9.17 32.32 13.81
CA TYR A 102 -8.90 33.46 14.68
C TYR A 102 -8.09 34.54 13.97
N VAL A 103 -7.09 34.16 13.21
CA VAL A 103 -6.22 35.10 12.46
C VAL A 103 -6.92 35.67 11.24
N VAL A 104 -7.63 34.83 10.49
CA VAL A 104 -8.42 35.30 9.32
C VAL A 104 -9.79 35.76 9.81
N LYS A 105 -9.92 37.06 10.03
CA LYS A 105 -11.18 37.71 10.44
C LYS A 105 -12.20 37.66 9.29
N ILE A 106 -12.90 36.54 9.13
CA ILE A 106 -14.00 36.41 8.16
C ILE A 106 -15.29 36.78 8.89
N PRO A 107 -15.96 37.90 8.53
CA PRO A 107 -17.13 38.41 9.26
C PRO A 107 -18.27 37.41 9.40
N VAL A 108 -18.52 36.59 8.37
CA VAL A 108 -19.60 35.58 8.34
C VAL A 108 -19.34 34.42 9.32
N LEU A 109 -18.08 34.20 9.69
CA LEU A 109 -17.65 33.06 10.55
C LEU A 109 -17.42 33.49 12.00
N GLU A 110 -17.57 34.77 12.35
CA GLU A 110 -17.23 35.28 13.68
C GLU A 110 -18.13 34.75 14.80
N THR A 111 -19.41 34.53 14.51
CA THR A 111 -20.38 34.05 15.52
C THR A 111 -20.28 32.58 15.85
N ASN A 112 -19.82 31.71 14.91
CA ASN A 112 -19.90 30.26 15.03
C ASN A 112 -18.55 29.53 14.85
N LYS A 113 -17.43 30.22 15.13
CA LYS A 113 -16.06 29.67 14.91
C LYS A 113 -15.82 28.33 15.56
N ILE A 114 -16.30 28.15 16.80
CA ILE A 114 -16.09 26.92 17.57
C ILE A 114 -16.92 25.78 16.98
N GLU A 115 -18.17 26.03 16.61
CA GLU A 115 -19.06 25.03 16.03
C GLU A 115 -18.52 24.53 14.67
N ILE A 116 -18.07 25.46 13.83
CA ILE A 116 -17.48 25.12 12.53
C ILE A 116 -16.20 24.31 12.71
N ALA A 117 -15.31 24.70 13.61
CA ALA A 117 -14.10 23.96 13.90
C ALA A 117 -14.41 22.54 14.41
N LEU A 118 -15.42 22.39 15.26
CA LEU A 118 -15.87 21.11 15.80
C LEU A 118 -16.46 20.20 14.70
N VAL A 119 -17.31 20.74 13.84
CA VAL A 119 -17.90 19.98 12.71
C VAL A 119 -16.80 19.52 11.76
N LEU A 120 -15.86 20.39 11.38
CA LEU A 120 -14.73 20.03 10.53
C LEU A 120 -13.86 18.93 11.18
N TYR A 121 -13.61 19.05 12.49
CA TYR A 121 -12.89 18.02 13.23
C TYR A 121 -13.59 16.68 13.16
N LEU A 122 -14.89 16.62 13.44
CA LEU A 122 -15.65 15.36 13.40
C LEU A 122 -15.64 14.74 12.01
N VAL A 123 -15.80 15.52 10.96
CA VAL A 123 -15.75 15.05 9.56
C VAL A 123 -14.37 14.45 9.24
N LEU A 124 -13.29 15.13 9.60
CA LEU A 124 -11.93 14.69 9.35
C LEU A 124 -11.56 13.45 10.19
N LEU A 125 -12.00 13.41 11.44
CA LEU A 125 -11.83 12.23 12.30
C LEU A 125 -12.56 11.02 11.70
N PHE A 126 -13.81 11.19 11.31
CA PHE A 126 -14.61 10.14 10.68
C PHE A 126 -13.96 9.64 9.39
N TYR A 127 -13.52 10.54 8.51
CA TYR A 127 -12.79 10.19 7.29
C TYR A 127 -11.49 9.42 7.59
N SER A 128 -10.71 9.90 8.57
CA SER A 128 -9.47 9.24 8.99
C SER A 128 -9.73 7.82 9.51
N LEU A 129 -10.75 7.64 10.35
CA LEU A 129 -11.13 6.32 10.87
C LEU A 129 -11.62 5.38 9.76
N LEU A 130 -12.47 5.87 8.86
CA LEU A 130 -12.92 5.08 7.71
C LEU A 130 -11.74 4.58 6.87
N THR A 131 -10.81 5.45 6.52
CA THR A 131 -9.64 5.04 5.71
C THR A 131 -8.81 3.97 6.42
N LYS A 132 -8.70 4.00 7.76
CA LYS A 132 -7.98 2.96 8.52
C LYS A 132 -8.74 1.63 8.55
N ILE A 133 -10.07 1.66 8.70
CA ILE A 133 -10.91 0.47 8.63
C ILE A 133 -10.76 -0.19 7.26
N TYR A 134 -10.83 0.59 6.18
CA TYR A 134 -10.65 0.08 4.83
C TYR A 134 -9.23 -0.50 4.61
N LYS A 135 -8.19 0.15 5.12
CA LYS A 135 -6.81 -0.38 5.08
C LYS A 135 -6.69 -1.73 5.79
N LEU A 136 -7.27 -1.85 6.98
CA LEU A 136 -7.25 -3.11 7.74
C LEU A 136 -7.98 -4.25 7.02
N LYS A 137 -9.03 -3.93 6.26
CA LYS A 137 -9.83 -4.93 5.54
C LYS A 137 -9.15 -5.39 4.25
N ASN A 138 -8.53 -4.46 3.53
CA ASN A 138 -8.07 -4.69 2.16
C ASN A 138 -6.58 -4.94 2.03
N ASN A 139 -5.76 -4.58 3.05
CA ASN A 139 -4.33 -4.85 2.98
C ASN A 139 -4.08 -6.34 3.21
N GLU A 140 -3.47 -6.96 2.22
CA GLU A 140 -3.19 -8.40 2.20
C GLU A 140 -1.89 -8.67 1.45
N ILE A 141 -1.12 -9.62 1.95
CA ILE A 141 0.08 -10.10 1.30
C ILE A 141 -0.09 -11.59 1.06
N ALA A 142 0.14 -12.01 -0.16
CA ALA A 142 0.26 -13.41 -0.51
C ALA A 142 1.53 -13.60 -1.32
N TYR A 143 2.26 -14.67 -1.08
CA TYR A 143 3.43 -15.02 -1.87
C TYR A 143 3.46 -16.51 -2.15
N ASP A 144 4.09 -16.83 -3.24
CA ASP A 144 4.38 -18.17 -3.70
C ASP A 144 5.84 -18.25 -4.17
N ASN A 145 6.25 -19.44 -4.63
CA ASN A 145 7.61 -19.70 -5.07
C ASN A 145 8.14 -18.71 -6.12
N ASN A 146 7.29 -18.20 -6.99
CA ASN A 146 7.69 -17.37 -8.11
C ASN A 146 7.22 -15.92 -8.05
N ASN A 147 6.16 -15.64 -7.30
CA ASN A 147 5.49 -14.36 -7.36
C ASN A 147 5.05 -13.88 -5.97
N PHE A 148 5.04 -12.57 -5.83
CA PHE A 148 4.61 -11.88 -4.65
C PHE A 148 3.42 -10.98 -5.02
N LYS A 149 2.30 -11.16 -4.35
CA LYS A 149 1.09 -10.34 -4.49
C LYS A 149 0.93 -9.49 -3.26
N TYR A 150 0.81 -8.20 -3.47
CA TYR A 150 0.53 -7.27 -2.41
C TYR A 150 -0.66 -6.39 -2.76
N THR A 151 -1.69 -6.44 -1.92
CA THR A 151 -2.86 -5.56 -2.03
C THR A 151 -2.80 -4.53 -0.92
N TYR A 152 -2.86 -3.27 -1.27
CA TYR A 152 -2.82 -2.17 -0.32
C TYR A 152 -3.73 -1.02 -0.73
N MET A 153 -4.04 -0.17 0.24
CA MET A 153 -4.86 1.00 0.02
C MET A 153 -4.00 2.27 0.06
N SER A 154 -4.06 3.04 -1.02
CA SER A 154 -3.48 4.37 -1.15
C SER A 154 -4.59 5.40 -1.30
N GLY A 155 -4.77 6.27 -0.30
CA GLY A 155 -5.96 7.15 -0.25
C GLY A 155 -7.24 6.34 -0.23
N LEU A 156 -8.07 6.49 -1.24
CA LEU A 156 -9.32 5.74 -1.45
C LEU A 156 -9.22 4.67 -2.55
N GLU A 157 -8.04 4.46 -3.11
CA GLU A 157 -7.77 3.45 -4.13
C GLU A 157 -7.28 2.16 -3.51
N ILE A 158 -7.75 1.02 -4.00
CA ILE A 158 -7.14 -0.28 -3.74
C ILE A 158 -6.17 -0.56 -4.89
N ILE A 159 -4.93 -0.87 -4.54
CA ILE A 159 -3.88 -1.20 -5.49
C ILE A 159 -3.45 -2.63 -5.21
N THR A 160 -3.54 -3.48 -6.21
CA THR A 160 -2.99 -4.84 -6.17
C THR A 160 -1.77 -4.88 -7.07
N GLU A 161 -0.63 -5.19 -6.48
CA GLU A 161 0.65 -5.25 -7.17
C GLU A 161 1.18 -6.68 -7.19
N PHE A 162 1.64 -7.12 -8.36
CA PHE A 162 2.25 -8.43 -8.60
C PHE A 162 3.71 -8.23 -8.96
N ILE A 163 4.61 -8.87 -8.22
CA ILE A 163 6.06 -8.78 -8.42
C ILE A 163 6.63 -10.20 -8.48
N LYS A 164 7.54 -10.46 -9.41
CA LYS A 164 8.26 -11.75 -9.44
C LYS A 164 9.23 -11.82 -8.27
N VAL A 165 9.26 -12.93 -7.54
CA VAL A 165 10.15 -13.14 -6.38
C VAL A 165 11.62 -12.90 -6.70
N LYS A 166 12.07 -13.29 -7.91
CA LYS A 166 13.44 -13.02 -8.42
C LYS A 166 13.80 -11.53 -8.49
N LYS A 167 12.83 -10.63 -8.40
CA LYS A 167 13.03 -9.17 -8.42
C LYS A 167 13.03 -8.54 -7.02
N VAL A 168 12.79 -9.32 -5.99
CA VAL A 168 12.90 -8.89 -4.60
C VAL A 168 14.38 -8.91 -4.20
N GLY A 169 14.93 -7.75 -3.84
CA GLY A 169 16.34 -7.62 -3.46
C GLY A 169 16.54 -7.83 -1.96
N THR A 170 16.00 -6.94 -1.15
CA THR A 170 16.17 -7.00 0.30
C THR A 170 14.85 -6.81 1.03
N ILE A 171 14.73 -7.49 2.16
CA ILE A 171 13.59 -7.36 3.08
C ILE A 171 14.13 -6.76 4.38
N ASN A 172 13.87 -5.48 4.59
CA ASN A 172 14.31 -4.77 5.78
C ASN A 172 13.18 -4.69 6.81
N LYS A 173 13.51 -5.05 8.03
CA LYS A 173 12.62 -4.94 9.17
C LYS A 173 12.82 -3.62 9.88
N GLN A 174 11.75 -2.89 10.08
CA GLN A 174 11.72 -1.70 10.93
C GLN A 174 10.81 -1.94 12.13
N THR A 175 11.34 -1.78 13.33
CA THR A 175 10.57 -1.92 14.57
C THR A 175 10.67 -0.66 15.40
N GLN A 176 9.55 -0.28 16.00
CA GLN A 176 9.47 0.76 17.04
C GLN A 176 9.11 0.08 18.36
N TYR A 177 9.45 0.70 19.49
CA TYR A 177 9.21 0.15 20.82
C TYR A 177 7.77 -0.37 21.03
N PHE A 178 6.78 0.45 20.71
CA PHE A 178 5.37 0.05 20.83
C PHE A 178 4.96 -1.09 19.87
N LEU A 179 5.51 -1.12 18.68
CA LEU A 179 5.22 -2.18 17.71
C LEU A 179 5.79 -3.51 18.20
N ASN A 180 7.01 -3.48 18.74
CA ASN A 180 7.66 -4.69 19.26
C ASN A 180 6.88 -5.28 20.45
N ARG A 181 6.35 -4.42 21.36
CA ARG A 181 5.50 -4.86 22.47
C ARG A 181 4.21 -5.56 22.00
N LEU A 182 3.70 -5.21 20.84
CA LEU A 182 2.52 -5.82 20.23
C LEU A 182 2.87 -6.93 19.24
N ASN A 183 4.14 -7.34 19.16
CA ASN A 183 4.65 -8.27 18.17
C ASN A 183 4.32 -7.86 16.71
N LEU A 184 4.36 -6.56 16.43
CA LEU A 184 4.14 -5.98 15.12
C LEU A 184 5.44 -5.44 14.55
N VAL A 185 5.57 -5.51 13.22
CA VAL A 185 6.72 -5.01 12.48
C VAL A 185 6.27 -4.22 11.25
N HIS A 186 7.12 -3.32 10.80
CA HIS A 186 7.05 -2.77 9.45
C HIS A 186 8.09 -3.48 8.60
N LEU A 187 7.67 -3.91 7.42
CA LEU A 187 8.55 -4.53 6.45
C LEU A 187 8.74 -3.58 5.29
N LYS A 188 9.98 -3.39 4.91
CA LYS A 188 10.36 -2.64 3.73
C LYS A 188 10.98 -3.63 2.75
N ILE A 189 10.30 -3.89 1.65
CA ILE A 189 10.76 -4.78 0.60
C ILE A 189 11.32 -3.91 -0.52
N ASN A 190 12.60 -4.03 -0.79
CA ASN A 190 13.25 -3.35 -1.90
C ASN A 190 13.33 -4.30 -3.08
N SER A 191 12.91 -3.85 -4.24
CA SER A 191 13.04 -4.61 -5.48
C SER A 191 14.39 -4.33 -6.15
N ILE A 192 15.02 -5.35 -6.72
CA ILE A 192 16.28 -5.22 -7.46
C ILE A 192 16.05 -4.32 -8.68
N GLY A 193 16.86 -3.26 -8.80
CA GLY A 193 16.76 -2.30 -9.90
C GLY A 193 15.52 -1.43 -9.88
N ASN A 194 14.85 -1.32 -8.73
CA ASN A 194 13.68 -0.48 -8.56
C ASN A 194 13.82 0.36 -7.29
N ASN A 195 13.69 1.67 -7.42
CA ASN A 195 13.64 2.57 -6.25
C ASN A 195 12.27 2.57 -5.55
N SER A 196 11.35 1.69 -5.96
CA SER A 196 10.06 1.58 -5.31
C SER A 196 10.13 0.60 -4.14
N ASP A 197 10.21 1.16 -2.96
CA ASP A 197 10.10 0.41 -1.72
C ASP A 197 8.63 0.07 -1.44
N ILE A 198 8.35 -1.22 -1.24
CA ILE A 198 7.05 -1.66 -0.73
C ILE A 198 7.09 -1.57 0.78
N ASN A 199 6.35 -0.63 1.32
CA ASN A 199 6.25 -0.44 2.77
C ASN A 199 5.03 -1.17 3.33
N LEU A 200 5.27 -2.32 3.92
CA LEU A 200 4.26 -3.14 4.60
C LEU A 200 4.21 -2.75 6.08
N ARG A 201 3.10 -2.16 6.50
CA ARG A 201 2.97 -1.65 7.87
C ARG A 201 2.09 -2.55 8.73
N TYR A 202 2.52 -2.78 9.98
CA TYR A 202 1.76 -3.45 11.03
C TYR A 202 1.51 -4.94 10.82
N TYR A 203 2.45 -5.66 10.21
CA TYR A 203 2.38 -7.12 10.08
C TYR A 203 2.91 -7.84 11.32
N ASP A 204 2.55 -9.12 11.45
CA ASP A 204 3.02 -9.97 12.53
C ASP A 204 4.52 -10.24 12.42
N LYS A 205 5.22 -10.20 13.57
CA LYS A 205 6.66 -10.53 13.63
C LYS A 205 6.95 -11.96 13.20
N GLN A 206 6.05 -12.91 13.51
CA GLN A 206 6.22 -14.31 13.09
C GLN A 206 6.11 -14.47 11.58
N TYR A 207 5.21 -13.69 10.96
CA TYR A 207 5.09 -13.69 9.50
C TYR A 207 6.36 -13.18 8.81
N HIS A 208 6.99 -12.15 9.38
CA HIS A 208 8.28 -11.69 8.88
C HIS A 208 9.34 -12.78 8.93
N LEU A 209 9.50 -13.46 10.06
CA LEU A 209 10.50 -14.53 10.21
C LEU A 209 10.27 -15.67 9.21
N LYS A 210 9.02 -16.04 8.97
CA LYS A 210 8.67 -17.02 7.95
C LYS A 210 9.05 -16.55 6.54
N LEU A 211 8.69 -15.32 6.20
CA LEU A 211 8.98 -14.74 4.90
C LEU A 211 10.49 -14.61 4.66
N GLU A 212 11.25 -14.16 5.65
CA GLU A 212 12.70 -14.06 5.60
C GLU A 212 13.34 -15.45 5.40
N LYS A 213 12.91 -16.45 6.15
CA LYS A 213 13.38 -17.84 6.01
C LYS A 213 13.11 -18.38 4.60
N ASP A 214 11.88 -18.24 4.11
CA ASP A 214 11.48 -18.72 2.79
C ASP A 214 12.27 -18.02 1.65
N PHE A 215 12.68 -16.75 1.84
CA PHE A 215 13.53 -16.05 0.88
C PHE A 215 15.00 -16.45 0.97
N LEU A 216 15.58 -16.60 2.18
CA LEU A 216 16.97 -17.01 2.37
C LEU A 216 17.22 -18.44 1.88
N GLU A 217 16.30 -19.37 2.13
CA GLU A 217 16.39 -20.72 1.61
C GLU A 217 16.44 -20.75 0.07
N LYS A 218 15.78 -19.81 -0.60
CA LYS A 218 15.81 -19.71 -2.06
C LYS A 218 17.11 -19.13 -2.59
N GLU A 219 17.70 -18.13 -1.94
CA GLU A 219 19.00 -17.59 -2.33
C GLU A 219 20.09 -18.67 -2.29
N THR A 220 20.08 -19.51 -1.27
CA THR A 220 21.05 -20.63 -1.14
C THR A 220 20.87 -21.68 -2.24
N VAL A 221 19.63 -21.97 -2.65
CA VAL A 221 19.36 -22.91 -3.76
C VAL A 221 19.82 -22.35 -5.11
N TYR A 222 19.67 -21.05 -5.33
CA TYR A 222 20.15 -20.41 -6.58
C TYR A 222 21.67 -20.28 -6.62
N ALA A 223 22.33 -20.01 -5.48
CA ALA A 223 23.78 -19.92 -5.39
C ALA A 223 24.48 -21.29 -5.63
N ASN A 224 23.83 -22.40 -5.27
CA ASN A 224 24.36 -23.75 -5.46
C ASN A 224 24.12 -24.32 -6.88
N ASN A 225 23.37 -23.65 -7.72
CA ASN A 225 23.07 -24.08 -9.11
C ASN A 225 23.80 -23.24 -10.18
N ILE A 226 24.78 -22.41 -9.79
CA ILE A 226 25.73 -21.69 -10.64
C ILE A 226 27.10 -22.34 -10.50
#